data_2170f916eca11c678aae9387fc398499
#
_entry.id   2170f916eca11c678aae9387fc398499
#
_cell.length_a   1.000
_cell.length_b   1.000
_cell.length_c   1.000
_cell.angle_alpha   90.00
_cell.angle_beta   90.00
_cell.angle_gamma   90.00
#
_symmetry.space_group_name_H-M   'P 1'
#
loop_
_entity.id
_entity.type
_entity.pdbx_description
1 polymer ?
#
loop_
_entity_poly.entity_id
_entity_poly.type
_entity_poly.pdbx_seq_one_letter_code
_entity_poly.pdbx_strand_id
1 'polypeptide(L)'
;MWKKFSSILLTVLLCLACAVASAQAAEDSTPRAAAPQEKPSRIELVMILDRSGSMHGLEADTIGGFNAMIEKEKKLGIDVRVTTVLFNDKIDRLYEHRAIQSVRPLTERTYETGGTTALLDAVGETILHMEQSGAADRQGTKVIVVIITDGMENASTEFTKAKVRELISDKQEKAGWDFIYLGANIDAAEEADAIGVRKANAVTYKNTSSGVRANYDAVGVYVAERASGNEKSDAWKDHVERDTGK
;
A
#
# COMPACT_ATOMS: atom_id res chain seq x y z
N MET A 1 -83.28 -20.62 8.93
CA MET A 1 -83.73 -21.41 10.13
C MET A 1 -82.48 -21.88 10.84
N TRP A 2 -82.31 -21.44 12.09
CA TRP A 2 -81.58 -22.04 13.19
C TRP A 2 -80.07 -22.16 13.10
N LYS A 3 -79.28 -21.85 14.13
CA LYS A 3 -79.48 -21.17 15.44
C LYS A 3 -78.09 -20.69 15.88
N LYS A 4 -78.02 -19.54 16.51
CA LYS A 4 -76.99 -19.06 17.41
C LYS A 4 -76.83 -20.02 18.60
N PHE A 5 -75.62 -20.19 19.09
CA PHE A 5 -75.18 -20.47 20.47
C PHE A 5 -73.77 -20.98 20.38
N SER A 6 -72.76 -20.61 21.02
CA SER A 6 -72.60 -19.83 22.22
C SER A 6 -71.06 -19.54 22.31
N SER A 7 -70.74 -18.31 22.20
CA SER A 7 -69.41 -17.78 22.57
C SER A 7 -69.39 -17.70 24.09
N ILE A 8 -68.25 -17.63 24.73
CA ILE A 8 -68.04 -17.48 26.17
C ILE A 8 -67.68 -18.82 26.86
N LEU A 9 -66.51 -19.35 26.64
CA LEU A 9 -65.68 -20.08 27.63
C LEU A 9 -64.27 -20.43 27.16
N LEU A 10 -63.55 -19.50 26.56
CA LEU A 10 -62.14 -19.76 26.22
C LEU A 10 -61.27 -18.52 26.35
N THR A 11 -61.55 -17.71 27.36
CA THR A 11 -60.78 -16.44 27.57
C THR A 11 -60.15 -16.30 28.95
N VAL A 12 -59.95 -17.38 29.69
CA VAL A 12 -59.36 -17.30 31.06
C VAL A 12 -58.15 -18.22 31.27
N LEU A 13 -57.62 -18.87 30.23
CA LEU A 13 -56.45 -19.74 30.41
C LEU A 13 -55.26 -19.37 29.54
N LEU A 14 -55.05 -18.08 29.20
CA LEU A 14 -53.89 -17.66 28.42
C LEU A 14 -53.18 -16.45 29.03
N CYS A 15 -53.29 -16.24 30.33
CA CYS A 15 -52.60 -15.15 31.03
C CYS A 15 -51.61 -15.59 32.13
N LEU A 16 -51.06 -16.78 32.06
CA LEU A 16 -50.10 -17.22 33.08
C LEU A 16 -48.83 -17.90 32.52
N ALA A 17 -48.38 -17.51 31.34
CA ALA A 17 -47.15 -18.04 30.75
C ALA A 17 -46.26 -16.98 30.07
N CYS A 18 -46.29 -15.72 30.54
CA CYS A 18 -45.41 -14.65 30.01
C CYS A 18 -44.62 -13.95 31.12
N ALA A 19 -44.08 -14.71 32.02
CA ALA A 19 -43.22 -14.16 33.05
C ALA A 19 -42.13 -15.15 33.42
N VAL A 20 -41.22 -15.52 32.51
CA VAL A 20 -39.83 -15.96 32.80
C VAL A 20 -39.11 -16.02 31.44
N ALA A 21 -38.27 -15.07 31.16
CA ALA A 21 -37.00 -15.20 30.40
C ALA A 21 -36.54 -13.84 29.84
N SER A 22 -36.42 -12.86 30.73
CA SER A 22 -35.44 -11.81 30.51
C SER A 22 -34.12 -12.25 31.16
N ALA A 23 -33.52 -13.31 30.67
CA ALA A 23 -32.12 -13.56 30.90
C ALA A 23 -31.36 -12.58 30.02
N GLN A 24 -30.81 -11.52 30.65
CA GLN A 24 -29.80 -10.67 30.05
C GLN A 24 -28.65 -11.58 29.56
N ALA A 25 -28.54 -11.67 28.25
CA ALA A 25 -27.28 -12.03 27.64
C ALA A 25 -26.34 -10.83 27.94
N ALA A 26 -25.53 -10.96 28.97
CA ALA A 26 -24.36 -10.14 29.15
C ALA A 26 -23.48 -10.47 27.93
N GLU A 27 -23.40 -9.53 26.98
CA GLU A 27 -22.42 -9.58 25.91
C GLU A 27 -21.05 -9.61 26.58
N ASP A 28 -20.43 -10.77 26.50
CA ASP A 28 -19.04 -10.98 26.85
C ASP A 28 -18.20 -10.15 25.84
N SER A 29 -17.91 -8.90 26.25
CA SER A 29 -17.04 -7.99 25.52
C SER A 29 -15.57 -8.30 25.75
N THR A 30 -15.19 -9.57 25.77
CA THR A 30 -13.81 -9.95 25.63
C THR A 30 -13.35 -9.51 24.23
N PRO A 31 -12.28 -8.68 24.10
CA PRO A 31 -11.74 -8.34 22.80
C PRO A 31 -11.36 -9.64 22.09
N ARG A 32 -12.08 -9.97 21.02
CA ARG A 32 -11.73 -11.10 20.16
C ARG A 32 -10.29 -10.88 19.72
N ALA A 33 -9.36 -11.67 20.25
CA ALA A 33 -7.98 -11.64 19.84
C ALA A 33 -7.97 -11.68 18.31
N ALA A 34 -7.31 -10.69 17.69
CA ALA A 34 -7.18 -10.64 16.24
C ALA A 34 -6.61 -11.99 15.78
N ALA A 35 -7.31 -12.64 14.84
CA ALA A 35 -6.84 -13.88 14.26
C ALA A 35 -5.39 -13.67 13.79
N PRO A 36 -4.48 -14.65 13.94
CA PRO A 36 -3.13 -14.55 13.42
C PRO A 36 -3.22 -14.19 11.94
N GLN A 37 -2.63 -13.06 11.55
CA GLN A 37 -2.58 -12.69 10.15
C GLN A 37 -1.75 -13.72 9.41
N GLU A 38 -2.34 -14.39 8.43
CA GLU A 38 -1.63 -15.38 7.63
C GLU A 38 -0.52 -14.69 6.84
N LYS A 39 0.68 -15.28 6.89
CA LYS A 39 1.80 -14.80 6.09
C LYS A 39 1.43 -14.86 4.62
N PRO A 40 1.73 -13.82 3.84
CA PRO A 40 1.50 -13.89 2.41
C PRO A 40 2.38 -14.99 1.78
N SER A 41 1.86 -15.66 0.78
CA SER A 41 2.63 -16.63 0.00
C SER A 41 3.42 -15.95 -1.14
N ARG A 42 3.03 -14.69 -1.46
CA ARG A 42 3.64 -13.87 -2.50
C ARG A 42 3.59 -12.39 -2.12
N ILE A 43 4.60 -11.65 -2.57
CA ILE A 43 4.60 -10.19 -2.59
C ILE A 43 4.67 -9.70 -4.04
N GLU A 44 3.78 -8.80 -4.42
CA GLU A 44 3.89 -7.96 -5.60
C GLU A 44 4.46 -6.61 -5.15
N LEU A 45 5.75 -6.40 -5.36
CA LEU A 45 6.45 -5.15 -5.06
C LEU A 45 6.42 -4.24 -6.27
N VAL A 46 5.69 -3.14 -6.17
CA VAL A 46 5.54 -2.14 -7.23
C VAL A 46 6.33 -0.90 -6.85
N MET A 47 7.37 -0.60 -7.63
CA MET A 47 8.26 0.54 -7.42
C MET A 47 7.95 1.61 -8.47
N ILE A 48 7.48 2.79 -8.05
CA ILE A 48 7.23 3.97 -8.88
C ILE A 48 8.31 4.98 -8.54
N LEU A 49 9.29 5.12 -9.42
CA LEU A 49 10.53 5.85 -9.18
C LEU A 49 10.59 7.10 -10.05
N ASP A 50 10.68 8.23 -9.40
CA ASP A 50 10.90 9.52 -10.05
C ASP A 50 12.31 9.56 -10.68
N ARG A 51 12.37 10.00 -11.93
CA ARG A 51 13.58 10.36 -12.66
C ARG A 51 13.49 11.74 -13.28
N SER A 52 12.66 12.63 -12.71
CA SER A 52 12.55 14.01 -13.16
C SER A 52 13.86 14.78 -12.97
N GLY A 53 13.91 16.00 -13.48
CA GLY A 53 15.12 16.82 -13.47
C GLY A 53 15.65 17.14 -12.06
N SER A 54 14.80 17.14 -11.03
CA SER A 54 15.17 17.36 -9.63
C SER A 54 16.02 16.23 -9.06
N MET A 55 15.88 15.00 -9.59
CA MET A 55 16.69 13.84 -9.22
C MET A 55 18.13 13.91 -9.75
N HIS A 56 18.49 14.96 -10.51
CA HIS A 56 19.83 15.09 -11.07
C HIS A 56 20.91 15.18 -9.98
N GLY A 57 21.95 14.39 -10.15
CA GLY A 57 23.06 14.25 -9.18
C GLY A 57 22.83 13.13 -8.15
N LEU A 58 21.67 12.46 -8.14
CA LEU A 58 21.34 11.33 -7.27
C LEU A 58 21.24 10.00 -8.01
N GLU A 59 21.58 9.98 -9.31
CA GLU A 59 21.43 8.80 -10.16
C GLU A 59 22.19 7.60 -9.60
N ALA A 60 23.46 7.80 -9.24
CA ALA A 60 24.31 6.74 -8.69
C ALA A 60 23.76 6.17 -7.38
N ASP A 61 23.22 7.02 -6.51
CA ASP A 61 22.64 6.60 -5.23
C ASP A 61 21.30 5.88 -5.42
N THR A 62 20.48 6.35 -6.33
CA THR A 62 19.21 5.69 -6.70
C THR A 62 19.47 4.32 -7.31
N ILE A 63 20.37 4.22 -8.28
CA ILE A 63 20.79 2.95 -8.91
C ILE A 63 21.36 2.00 -7.86
N GLY A 64 22.31 2.49 -7.05
CA GLY A 64 22.95 1.70 -6.01
C GLY A 64 21.99 1.21 -4.94
N GLY A 65 21.11 2.09 -4.45
CA GLY A 65 20.08 1.78 -3.45
C GLY A 65 19.07 0.76 -3.96
N PHE A 66 18.51 0.97 -5.14
CA PHE A 66 17.61 0.02 -5.77
C PHE A 66 18.25 -1.37 -5.93
N ASN A 67 19.45 -1.41 -6.49
CA ASN A 67 20.15 -2.67 -6.73
C ASN A 67 20.48 -3.42 -5.43
N ALA A 68 20.93 -2.70 -4.41
CA ALA A 68 21.22 -3.29 -3.10
C ALA A 68 19.96 -3.84 -2.43
N MET A 69 18.84 -3.11 -2.49
CA MET A 69 17.56 -3.55 -1.99
C MET A 69 17.11 -4.82 -2.71
N ILE A 70 17.10 -4.87 -4.04
CA ILE A 70 16.73 -6.06 -4.82
C ILE A 70 17.58 -7.27 -4.42
N GLU A 71 18.89 -7.12 -4.28
CA GLU A 71 19.79 -8.22 -3.88
C GLU A 71 19.51 -8.72 -2.44
N LYS A 72 19.04 -7.84 -1.56
CA LYS A 72 18.62 -8.18 -0.20
C LYS A 72 17.29 -8.96 -0.22
N GLU A 73 16.33 -8.47 -0.98
CA GLU A 73 15.00 -9.07 -1.08
C GLU A 73 15.01 -10.46 -1.78
N LYS A 74 15.97 -10.73 -2.67
CA LYS A 74 16.19 -12.06 -3.25
C LYS A 74 16.40 -13.17 -2.19
N LYS A 75 16.77 -12.79 -0.97
CA LYS A 75 17.08 -13.71 0.13
C LYS A 75 15.90 -14.01 1.04
N LEU A 76 14.74 -13.39 0.83
CA LEU A 76 13.58 -13.50 1.75
C LEU A 76 12.94 -14.89 1.79
N GLY A 77 13.21 -15.77 0.82
CA GLY A 77 12.65 -17.12 0.79
C GLY A 77 11.13 -17.18 0.51
N ILE A 78 10.55 -16.09 0.01
CA ILE A 78 9.16 -15.98 -0.43
C ILE A 78 9.12 -15.60 -1.92
N ASP A 79 8.02 -15.89 -2.63
CA ASP A 79 7.83 -15.46 -4.02
C ASP A 79 7.61 -13.95 -4.09
N VAL A 80 8.64 -13.19 -4.41
CA VAL A 80 8.56 -11.75 -4.66
C VAL A 80 8.56 -11.50 -6.17
N ARG A 81 7.55 -10.75 -6.62
CA ARG A 81 7.43 -10.25 -7.98
C ARG A 81 7.64 -8.75 -7.98
N VAL A 82 8.37 -8.25 -8.96
CA VAL A 82 8.72 -6.83 -9.03
C VAL A 82 8.14 -6.21 -10.30
N THR A 83 7.42 -5.13 -10.12
CA THR A 83 7.05 -4.17 -11.16
C THR A 83 7.83 -2.90 -10.88
N THR A 84 8.55 -2.37 -11.87
CA THR A 84 9.29 -1.12 -11.73
C THR A 84 8.88 -0.16 -12.82
N VAL A 85 8.37 0.98 -12.40
CA VAL A 85 7.95 2.09 -13.26
C VAL A 85 8.87 3.26 -12.99
N LEU A 86 9.54 3.74 -14.02
CA LEU A 86 10.33 4.98 -14.01
C LEU A 86 9.48 6.07 -14.64
N PHE A 87 9.40 7.23 -14.00
CA PHE A 87 8.62 8.33 -14.52
C PHE A 87 9.31 9.68 -14.45
N ASN A 88 8.98 10.53 -15.39
CA ASN A 88 9.17 11.97 -15.43
C ASN A 88 7.96 12.58 -16.18
N ASP A 89 8.12 13.23 -17.34
CA ASP A 89 7.04 13.54 -18.28
C ASP A 89 6.63 12.32 -19.15
N LYS A 90 7.30 11.18 -18.97
CA LYS A 90 7.04 9.90 -19.61
C LYS A 90 7.02 8.80 -18.57
N ILE A 91 6.29 7.73 -18.86
CA ILE A 91 6.15 6.57 -17.99
C ILE A 91 6.74 5.35 -18.70
N ASP A 92 7.82 4.80 -18.13
CA ASP A 92 8.49 3.63 -18.66
C ASP A 92 8.38 2.45 -17.67
N ARG A 93 7.69 1.38 -18.06
CA ARG A 93 7.63 0.13 -17.31
C ARG A 93 8.83 -0.72 -17.63
N LEU A 94 9.81 -0.70 -16.71
CA LEU A 94 11.06 -1.43 -16.88
C LEU A 94 10.88 -2.93 -16.60
N TYR A 95 10.07 -3.27 -15.60
CA TYR A 95 9.72 -4.63 -15.21
C TYR A 95 8.23 -4.72 -14.91
N GLU A 96 7.61 -5.85 -15.30
CA GLU A 96 6.22 -6.18 -15.01
C GLU A 96 6.16 -7.59 -14.41
N HIS A 97 5.67 -7.70 -13.18
CA HIS A 97 5.50 -8.97 -12.45
C HIS A 97 6.73 -9.90 -12.55
N ARG A 98 7.91 -9.32 -12.67
CA ARG A 98 9.16 -10.05 -12.85
C ARG A 98 9.53 -10.78 -11.58
N ALA A 99 9.81 -12.09 -11.67
CA ALA A 99 10.38 -12.80 -10.53
C ALA A 99 11.66 -12.11 -10.07
N ILE A 100 11.76 -11.81 -8.78
CA ILE A 100 12.85 -10.99 -8.24
C ILE A 100 14.24 -11.56 -8.59
N GLN A 101 14.37 -12.89 -8.67
CA GLN A 101 15.60 -13.58 -9.09
C GLN A 101 16.04 -13.21 -10.52
N SER A 102 15.09 -12.76 -11.35
CA SER A 102 15.32 -12.39 -12.76
C SER A 102 15.37 -10.87 -12.98
N VAL A 103 15.23 -10.07 -11.91
CA VAL A 103 15.38 -8.61 -11.98
C VAL A 103 16.86 -8.29 -12.20
N ARG A 104 17.14 -7.57 -13.28
CA ARG A 104 18.49 -7.08 -13.61
C ARG A 104 18.74 -5.78 -12.84
N PRO A 105 19.99 -5.46 -12.53
CA PRO A 105 20.35 -4.17 -11.93
C PRO A 105 19.92 -2.98 -12.80
N LEU A 106 19.49 -1.91 -12.16
CA LEU A 106 19.43 -0.58 -12.79
C LEU A 106 20.85 -0.15 -13.20
N THR A 107 20.94 0.59 -14.28
CA THR A 107 22.16 1.14 -14.82
C THR A 107 21.95 2.60 -15.22
N GLU A 108 23.00 3.34 -15.45
CA GLU A 108 22.92 4.72 -15.98
C GLU A 108 22.11 4.83 -17.28
N ARG A 109 22.09 3.75 -18.09
CA ARG A 109 21.29 3.71 -19.32
C ARG A 109 19.80 3.51 -19.07
N THR A 110 19.42 2.90 -17.95
CA THR A 110 18.02 2.61 -17.63
C THR A 110 17.42 3.65 -16.70
N TYR A 111 18.24 4.39 -15.97
CA TYR A 111 17.82 5.45 -15.09
C TYR A 111 18.56 6.75 -15.47
N GLU A 112 18.00 7.46 -16.43
CA GLU A 112 18.46 8.78 -16.86
C GLU A 112 17.49 9.83 -16.34
N THR A 113 18.00 10.86 -15.66
CA THR A 113 17.20 11.94 -15.08
C THR A 113 16.94 13.05 -16.08
N GLY A 114 15.77 13.71 -15.95
CA GLY A 114 15.39 14.86 -16.79
C GLY A 114 13.88 15.00 -16.91
N GLY A 115 13.43 16.10 -17.52
CA GLY A 115 12.02 16.38 -17.71
C GLY A 115 11.31 16.86 -16.46
N THR A 116 9.98 16.86 -16.51
CA THR A 116 9.04 17.28 -15.46
C THR A 116 8.48 16.07 -14.69
N THR A 117 7.55 16.28 -13.76
CA THR A 117 7.10 15.26 -12.80
C THR A 117 5.60 14.98 -13.00
N ALA A 118 5.27 13.96 -13.81
CA ALA A 118 3.90 13.48 -14.03
C ALA A 118 3.55 12.35 -13.02
N LEU A 119 3.56 12.68 -11.74
CA LEU A 119 3.37 11.74 -10.64
C LEU A 119 1.97 11.09 -10.66
N LEU A 120 0.92 11.89 -10.88
CA LEU A 120 -0.45 11.40 -10.86
C LEU A 120 -0.69 10.41 -11.99
N ASP A 121 -0.17 10.70 -13.19
CA ASP A 121 -0.26 9.81 -14.34
C ASP A 121 0.49 8.49 -14.06
N ALA A 122 1.71 8.57 -13.53
CA ALA A 122 2.50 7.39 -13.20
C ALA A 122 1.81 6.48 -12.17
N VAL A 123 1.24 7.06 -11.11
CA VAL A 123 0.53 6.31 -10.07
C VAL A 123 -0.78 5.74 -10.60
N GLY A 124 -1.60 6.56 -11.25
CA GLY A 124 -2.90 6.16 -11.77
C GLY A 124 -2.79 5.04 -12.80
N GLU A 125 -1.91 5.22 -13.80
CA GLU A 125 -1.65 4.22 -14.84
C GLU A 125 -1.12 2.91 -14.25
N THR A 126 -0.20 2.99 -13.27
CA THR A 126 0.34 1.81 -12.62
C THR A 126 -0.73 1.01 -11.87
N ILE A 127 -1.61 1.67 -11.11
CA ILE A 127 -2.71 0.99 -10.40
C ILE A 127 -3.64 0.30 -11.39
N LEU A 128 -4.08 0.97 -12.45
CA LEU A 128 -4.97 0.38 -13.45
C LEU A 128 -4.31 -0.79 -14.19
N HIS A 129 -3.02 -0.68 -14.49
CA HIS A 129 -2.27 -1.77 -15.11
C HIS A 129 -2.16 -2.99 -14.19
N MET A 130 -1.88 -2.80 -12.91
CA MET A 130 -1.85 -3.89 -11.92
C MET A 130 -3.20 -4.59 -11.79
N GLU A 131 -4.31 -3.85 -11.84
CA GLU A 131 -5.67 -4.43 -11.87
C GLU A 131 -5.89 -5.28 -13.12
N GLN A 132 -5.61 -4.72 -14.28
CA GLN A 132 -5.84 -5.39 -15.56
C GLN A 132 -5.01 -6.67 -15.72
N SER A 133 -3.82 -6.71 -15.12
CA SER A 133 -2.95 -7.88 -15.16
C SER A 133 -3.46 -9.07 -14.34
N GLY A 134 -4.35 -8.84 -13.37
CA GLY A 134 -4.82 -9.85 -12.42
C GLY A 134 -3.73 -10.39 -11.48
N ALA A 135 -2.54 -9.80 -11.49
CA ALA A 135 -1.42 -10.28 -10.66
C ALA A 135 -1.70 -10.14 -9.15
N ALA A 136 -2.47 -9.12 -8.79
CA ALA A 136 -2.89 -8.86 -7.41
C ALA A 136 -3.99 -9.81 -6.90
N ASP A 137 -4.75 -10.44 -7.79
CA ASP A 137 -5.93 -11.24 -7.44
C ASP A 137 -5.58 -12.66 -6.97
N ARG A 138 -4.31 -13.04 -7.09
CA ARG A 138 -3.87 -14.36 -6.66
C ARG A 138 -3.94 -14.48 -5.14
N GLN A 139 -4.61 -15.53 -4.66
CA GLN A 139 -4.76 -15.80 -3.23
C GLN A 139 -3.41 -15.82 -2.50
N GLY A 140 -3.36 -15.16 -1.35
CA GLY A 140 -2.16 -15.03 -0.53
C GLY A 140 -1.13 -14.03 -1.09
N THR A 141 -1.52 -13.19 -2.05
CA THR A 141 -0.66 -12.10 -2.55
C THR A 141 -0.84 -10.84 -1.70
N LYS A 142 0.27 -10.27 -1.25
CA LYS A 142 0.33 -8.92 -0.67
C LYS A 142 0.92 -7.97 -1.69
N VAL A 143 0.20 -6.92 -2.03
CA VAL A 143 0.67 -5.86 -2.92
C VAL A 143 1.25 -4.72 -2.09
N ILE A 144 2.47 -4.31 -2.42
CA ILE A 144 3.17 -3.17 -1.80
C ILE A 144 3.55 -2.20 -2.92
N VAL A 145 2.97 -1.01 -2.91
CA VAL A 145 3.26 0.06 -3.85
C VAL A 145 4.13 1.10 -3.15
N VAL A 146 5.30 1.34 -3.70
CA VAL A 146 6.29 2.30 -3.20
C VAL A 146 6.44 3.44 -4.20
N ILE A 147 6.19 4.65 -3.74
CA ILE A 147 6.34 5.88 -4.51
C ILE A 147 7.55 6.63 -3.94
N ILE A 148 8.58 6.86 -4.76
CA ILE A 148 9.76 7.64 -4.40
C ILE A 148 9.86 8.82 -5.33
N THR A 149 9.81 10.04 -4.79
CA THR A 149 9.91 11.30 -5.54
C THR A 149 10.61 12.37 -4.72
N ASP A 150 11.30 13.29 -5.38
CA ASP A 150 11.87 14.49 -4.76
C ASP A 150 11.20 15.77 -5.27
N GLY A 151 10.22 15.62 -6.16
CA GLY A 151 9.51 16.71 -6.83
C GLY A 151 8.02 16.76 -6.52
N MET A 152 7.45 17.94 -6.74
CA MET A 152 6.01 18.14 -6.73
C MET A 152 5.43 17.79 -8.10
N GLU A 153 4.21 17.23 -8.10
CA GLU A 153 3.39 17.04 -9.30
C GLU A 153 3.28 18.33 -10.11
N ASN A 154 3.66 18.28 -11.40
CA ASN A 154 3.62 19.46 -12.26
C ASN A 154 3.36 19.19 -13.77
N ALA A 155 3.13 17.93 -14.16
CA ALA A 155 3.07 17.57 -15.58
C ALA A 155 1.98 16.55 -15.96
N SER A 156 1.24 16.01 -15.01
CA SER A 156 0.18 15.03 -15.30
C SER A 156 -0.97 15.61 -16.09
N THR A 157 -1.44 14.88 -17.09
CA THR A 157 -2.52 15.28 -17.99
C THR A 157 -3.67 14.28 -18.04
N GLU A 158 -3.43 13.02 -17.67
CA GLU A 158 -4.41 11.93 -17.77
C GLU A 158 -5.17 11.73 -16.46
N PHE A 159 -4.50 11.90 -15.32
CA PHE A 159 -5.08 11.68 -14.00
C PHE A 159 -5.13 12.95 -13.17
N THR A 160 -6.28 13.18 -12.55
CA THR A 160 -6.43 14.23 -11.53
C THR A 160 -6.06 13.70 -10.15
N LYS A 161 -5.66 14.58 -9.24
CA LYS A 161 -5.39 14.26 -7.83
C LYS A 161 -6.58 13.53 -7.19
N ALA A 162 -7.81 13.96 -7.47
CA ALA A 162 -9.04 13.34 -6.96
C ALA A 162 -9.19 11.90 -7.47
N LYS A 163 -8.89 11.63 -8.75
CA LYS A 163 -8.99 10.29 -9.32
C LYS A 163 -7.94 9.34 -8.76
N VAL A 164 -6.70 9.79 -8.60
CA VAL A 164 -5.64 8.99 -7.97
C VAL A 164 -5.98 8.70 -6.51
N ARG A 165 -6.51 9.69 -5.76
CA ARG A 165 -6.98 9.49 -4.39
C ARG A 165 -8.07 8.42 -4.30
N GLU A 166 -9.05 8.44 -5.20
CA GLU A 166 -10.10 7.40 -5.29
C GLU A 166 -9.49 6.01 -5.50
N LEU A 167 -8.59 5.87 -6.48
CA LEU A 167 -7.92 4.61 -6.79
C LEU A 167 -7.13 4.07 -5.59
N ILE A 168 -6.29 4.89 -4.99
CA ILE A 168 -5.46 4.48 -3.84
C ILE A 168 -6.35 4.08 -2.65
N SER A 169 -7.37 4.90 -2.31
CA SER A 169 -8.28 4.59 -1.21
C SER A 169 -9.00 3.27 -1.43
N ASP A 170 -9.52 3.06 -2.65
CA ASP A 170 -10.17 1.81 -3.03
C ASP A 170 -9.25 0.58 -2.84
N LYS A 171 -8.01 0.68 -3.29
CA LYS A 171 -7.03 -0.41 -3.15
C LYS A 171 -6.62 -0.67 -1.70
N GLN A 172 -6.46 0.38 -0.89
CA GLN A 172 -6.15 0.23 0.52
C GLN A 172 -7.31 -0.39 1.31
N GLU A 173 -8.56 0.03 1.03
CA GLU A 173 -9.72 -0.35 1.82
C GLU A 173 -10.31 -1.70 1.40
N LYS A 174 -10.39 -1.97 0.09
CA LYS A 174 -11.08 -3.15 -0.44
C LYS A 174 -10.14 -4.28 -0.82
N ALA A 175 -8.95 -3.96 -1.30
CA ALA A 175 -7.98 -4.95 -1.79
C ALA A 175 -6.81 -5.20 -0.83
N GLY A 176 -6.69 -4.41 0.26
CA GLY A 176 -5.63 -4.58 1.26
C GLY A 176 -4.23 -4.28 0.73
N TRP A 177 -4.12 -3.45 -0.33
CA TRP A 177 -2.82 -3.01 -0.81
C TRP A 177 -2.17 -2.05 0.18
N ASP A 178 -0.87 -2.16 0.32
CA ASP A 178 -0.08 -1.17 1.04
C ASP A 178 0.48 -0.14 0.07
N PHE A 179 0.44 1.13 0.48
CA PHE A 179 1.10 2.22 -0.23
C PHE A 179 2.09 2.89 0.72
N ILE A 180 3.32 3.13 0.24
CA ILE A 180 4.37 3.89 0.92
C ILE A 180 4.72 5.07 0.04
N TYR A 181 4.83 6.24 0.65
CA TYR A 181 5.23 7.47 -0.02
C TYR A 181 6.51 8.03 0.63
N LEU A 182 7.56 8.11 -0.15
CA LEU A 182 8.86 8.65 0.25
C LEU A 182 9.11 9.93 -0.55
N GLY A 183 8.93 11.07 0.11
CA GLY A 183 9.05 12.39 -0.51
C GLY A 183 10.26 13.16 -0.02
N ALA A 184 11.08 13.71 -0.92
CA ALA A 184 12.22 14.53 -0.52
C ALA A 184 11.85 16.02 -0.46
N ASN A 185 12.35 16.69 0.58
CA ASN A 185 12.26 18.16 0.71
C ASN A 185 10.84 18.74 0.63
N ILE A 186 9.81 17.90 0.80
CA ILE A 186 8.40 18.26 0.79
C ILE A 186 7.74 17.75 2.07
N ASP A 187 6.57 18.24 2.40
CA ASP A 187 5.74 17.59 3.41
C ASP A 187 5.14 16.30 2.82
N ALA A 188 5.91 15.20 2.93
CA ALA A 188 5.50 13.92 2.36
C ALA A 188 4.17 13.43 2.95
N ALA A 189 3.85 13.75 4.20
CA ALA A 189 2.59 13.35 4.81
C ALA A 189 1.39 14.09 4.20
N GLU A 190 1.55 15.38 3.89
CA GLU A 190 0.52 16.20 3.24
C GLU A 190 0.32 15.78 1.76
N GLU A 191 1.40 15.61 1.01
CA GLU A 191 1.32 15.19 -0.39
C GLU A 191 0.77 13.77 -0.53
N ALA A 192 1.20 12.84 0.33
CA ALA A 192 0.66 11.48 0.38
C ALA A 192 -0.85 11.47 0.67
N ASP A 193 -1.29 12.21 1.70
CA ASP A 193 -2.71 12.33 2.04
C ASP A 193 -3.52 12.93 0.89
N ALA A 194 -2.97 13.93 0.22
CA ALA A 194 -3.63 14.58 -0.91
C ALA A 194 -3.96 13.60 -2.05
N ILE A 195 -3.15 12.59 -2.26
CA ILE A 195 -3.37 11.52 -3.24
C ILE A 195 -3.97 10.24 -2.65
N GLY A 196 -4.32 10.21 -1.36
CA GLY A 196 -5.01 9.10 -0.70
C GLY A 196 -4.12 8.07 -0.01
N VAL A 197 -2.81 8.24 0.00
CA VAL A 197 -1.90 7.41 0.80
C VAL A 197 -2.03 7.81 2.27
N ARG A 198 -2.14 6.83 3.17
CA ARG A 198 -2.23 7.10 4.62
C ARG A 198 -1.01 7.85 5.11
N LYS A 199 -1.20 8.95 5.84
CA LYS A 199 -0.09 9.75 6.43
C LYS A 199 0.90 8.90 7.22
N ALA A 200 0.41 7.85 7.90
CA ALA A 200 1.26 6.90 8.61
C ALA A 200 2.22 6.12 7.70
N ASN A 201 1.99 6.09 6.39
CA ASN A 201 2.84 5.42 5.41
C ASN A 201 3.64 6.40 4.54
N ALA A 202 3.78 7.63 5.01
CA ALA A 202 4.56 8.65 4.33
C ALA A 202 5.74 9.09 5.19
N VAL A 203 6.90 9.27 4.59
CA VAL A 203 8.10 9.77 5.27
C VAL A 203 8.81 10.79 4.38
N THR A 204 9.18 11.92 4.99
CA THR A 204 10.04 12.92 4.36
C THR A 204 11.50 12.52 4.51
N TYR A 205 12.23 12.52 3.41
CA TYR A 205 13.68 12.29 3.43
C TYR A 205 14.45 13.51 2.94
N LYS A 206 15.76 13.53 3.20
CA LYS A 206 16.65 14.55 2.63
C LYS A 206 17.09 14.15 1.23
N ASN A 207 17.05 15.09 0.29
CA ASN A 207 17.56 14.88 -1.07
C ASN A 207 19.10 14.85 -1.07
N THR A 208 19.67 13.82 -0.49
CA THR A 208 21.11 13.56 -0.34
C THR A 208 21.39 12.08 -0.61
N SER A 209 22.65 11.76 -0.90
CA SER A 209 23.08 10.38 -1.08
C SER A 209 22.72 9.46 0.10
N SER A 210 22.83 9.94 1.35
CA SER A 210 22.43 9.17 2.53
C SER A 210 20.93 8.97 2.59
N GLY A 211 20.12 10.02 2.33
CA GLY A 211 18.68 9.97 2.35
C GLY A 211 18.12 9.02 1.28
N VAL A 212 18.64 9.06 0.07
CA VAL A 212 18.25 8.13 -0.99
C VAL A 212 18.54 6.67 -0.59
N ARG A 213 19.72 6.39 -0.04
CA ARG A 213 20.05 5.04 0.44
C ARG A 213 19.15 4.60 1.59
N ALA A 214 18.86 5.49 2.54
CA ALA A 214 17.96 5.22 3.66
C ALA A 214 16.55 4.84 3.20
N ASN A 215 16.04 5.44 2.11
CA ASN A 215 14.77 5.07 1.52
C ASN A 215 14.73 3.62 1.07
N TYR A 216 15.73 3.17 0.32
CA TYR A 216 15.76 1.78 -0.16
C TYR A 216 15.95 0.78 0.97
N ASP A 217 16.72 1.13 2.01
CA ASP A 217 16.81 0.32 3.22
C ASP A 217 15.47 0.23 3.94
N ALA A 218 14.74 1.34 4.05
CA ALA A 218 13.41 1.39 4.64
C ALA A 218 12.41 0.52 3.87
N VAL A 219 12.41 0.60 2.53
CA VAL A 219 11.58 -0.27 1.68
C VAL A 219 11.91 -1.74 1.93
N GLY A 220 13.19 -2.10 1.98
CA GLY A 220 13.61 -3.47 2.26
C GLY A 220 13.11 -3.98 3.62
N VAL A 221 13.20 -3.16 4.68
CA VAL A 221 12.65 -3.51 5.99
C VAL A 221 11.14 -3.70 5.91
N TYR A 222 10.43 -2.79 5.25
CA TYR A 222 8.97 -2.88 5.08
C TYR A 222 8.56 -4.18 4.39
N VAL A 223 9.18 -4.50 3.27
CA VAL A 223 8.90 -5.74 2.51
C VAL A 223 9.17 -6.98 3.36
N ALA A 224 10.31 -7.02 4.07
CA ALA A 224 10.65 -8.15 4.95
C ALA A 224 9.63 -8.33 6.09
N GLU A 225 9.15 -7.25 6.68
CA GLU A 225 8.13 -7.29 7.72
C GLU A 225 6.80 -7.83 7.17
N ARG A 226 6.34 -7.36 6.02
CA ARG A 226 5.13 -7.87 5.37
C ARG A 226 5.29 -9.34 4.97
N ALA A 227 6.46 -9.74 4.45
CA ALA A 227 6.77 -11.13 4.15
C ALA A 227 6.71 -12.05 5.39
N SER A 228 7.02 -11.52 6.57
CA SER A 228 6.92 -12.26 7.84
C SER A 228 5.52 -12.28 8.44
N GLY A 229 4.55 -11.53 7.87
CA GLY A 229 3.20 -11.36 8.40
C GLY A 229 3.09 -10.26 9.47
N ASN A 230 4.13 -9.43 9.65
CA ASN A 230 4.11 -8.31 10.60
C ASN A 230 3.57 -7.03 9.92
N GLU A 231 2.25 -6.82 10.00
CA GLU A 231 1.59 -5.68 9.34
C GLU A 231 1.60 -4.38 10.17
N LYS A 232 1.97 -4.45 11.44
CA LYS A 232 1.86 -3.32 12.36
C LYS A 232 3.19 -2.64 12.69
N SER A 233 4.31 -3.13 12.13
CA SER A 233 5.61 -2.54 12.43
C SER A 233 5.81 -1.23 11.67
N ASP A 234 6.30 -0.23 12.37
CA ASP A 234 6.75 1.06 11.85
C ASP A 234 8.29 1.18 11.84
N ALA A 235 9.01 0.10 12.17
CA ALA A 235 10.48 0.11 12.26
C ALA A 235 11.19 0.49 10.94
N TRP A 236 10.51 0.33 9.82
CA TRP A 236 11.02 0.75 8.51
C TRP A 236 11.29 2.26 8.45
N LYS A 237 10.55 3.08 9.20
CA LYS A 237 10.71 4.55 9.23
C LYS A 237 12.01 4.97 9.91
N ASP A 238 12.47 4.20 10.89
CA ASP A 238 13.68 4.51 11.66
C ASP A 238 14.91 4.72 10.78
N HIS A 239 14.94 4.07 9.60
CA HIS A 239 16.04 4.22 8.64
C HIS A 239 16.07 5.63 8.04
N VAL A 240 14.92 6.19 7.70
CA VAL A 240 14.80 7.52 7.10
C VAL A 240 14.84 8.60 8.16
N GLU A 241 14.16 8.42 9.30
CA GLU A 241 14.08 9.38 10.38
C GLU A 241 15.44 9.66 11.02
N ARG A 242 16.30 8.63 11.18
CA ARG A 242 17.67 8.81 11.65
C ARG A 242 18.51 9.69 10.73
N ASP A 243 18.35 9.59 9.42
CA ASP A 243 19.03 10.44 8.46
C ASP A 243 18.53 11.89 8.50
N THR A 244 17.24 12.10 8.82
CA THR A 244 16.65 13.43 8.95
C THR A 244 16.94 14.10 10.28
N GLY A 245 17.42 13.37 11.28
CA GLY A 245 17.73 13.88 12.62
C GLY A 245 16.49 14.11 13.49
N LYS A 246 15.42 13.35 13.26
CA LYS A 246 14.22 13.29 14.08
C LYS A 246 14.27 12.14 15.05
#